data_f57983288cb1118491432c48b6e24979
#
_entry.id   f57983288cb1118491432c48b6e24979
#
_cell.length_a   1.000
_cell.length_b   1.000
_cell.length_c   1.000
_cell.angle_alpha   90.00
_cell.angle_beta   90.00
_cell.angle_gamma   90.00
#
_symmetry.space_group_name_H-M   'P 1'
#
loop_
_entity.id
_entity.type
_entity.pdbx_description
1 polymer ?
#
loop_
_entity_poly.entity_id
_entity_poly.type
_entity_poly.pdbx_seq_one_letter_code
_entity_poly.pdbx_strand_id
1 'polypeptide(L)'
;MISKEDIKHLEKIFPFWLDINQNDRAKIILSSRILSLKKNAIFFNSHDLDGLLFLKSGKLRFFLSHLEARELPLYYLNNMEIEFFEDFSDNSTSTILDIAFIVEKNSEILLIPYSVLNLFRDKYSVMEKFLHNLTREKFSKSLLSLQNILLIPLKDRLLKFLYSLNKTEISLTHEEIAKNLGSSREVISRNLKILEKENFLKVNRKKVIILDRGDVL
;
A
#
# COMPACT_ATOMS: atom_id res chain seq x y z
N MET A 1 -22.20 12.22 3.45
CA MET A 1 -22.31 12.92 2.14
C MET A 1 -20.94 13.47 1.81
N ILE A 2 -20.45 13.27 0.58
CA ILE A 2 -19.13 13.79 0.17
C ILE A 2 -19.19 15.29 -0.04
N SER A 3 -18.08 15.98 0.20
CA SER A 3 -17.96 17.44 0.09
C SER A 3 -17.71 17.88 -1.36
N LYS A 4 -17.78 19.20 -1.61
CA LYS A 4 -17.40 19.76 -2.92
C LYS A 4 -15.94 19.50 -3.27
N GLU A 5 -15.06 19.39 -2.27
CA GLU A 5 -13.65 19.04 -2.45
C GLU A 5 -13.50 17.59 -2.87
N ASP A 6 -14.28 16.69 -2.28
CA ASP A 6 -14.28 15.27 -2.65
C ASP A 6 -14.73 15.07 -4.11
N ILE A 7 -15.69 15.88 -4.60
CA ILE A 7 -16.09 15.84 -6.01
C ILE A 7 -14.93 16.24 -6.92
N LYS A 8 -14.12 17.24 -6.54
CA LYS A 8 -12.91 17.60 -7.31
C LYS A 8 -11.87 16.48 -7.30
N HIS A 9 -11.81 15.66 -6.24
CA HIS A 9 -10.98 14.48 -6.23
C HIS A 9 -11.48 13.43 -7.22
N LEU A 10 -12.80 13.20 -7.32
CA LEU A 10 -13.38 12.31 -8.34
C LEU A 10 -13.01 12.73 -9.77
N GLU A 11 -13.04 14.02 -10.07
CA GLU A 11 -12.61 14.56 -11.36
C GLU A 11 -11.13 14.29 -11.66
N LYS A 12 -10.28 14.27 -10.64
CA LYS A 12 -8.85 13.93 -10.78
C LYS A 12 -8.61 12.43 -10.87
N ILE A 13 -9.39 11.62 -10.14
CA ILE A 13 -9.31 10.16 -10.14
C ILE A 13 -9.63 9.62 -11.54
N PHE A 14 -10.67 10.14 -12.17
CA PHE A 14 -11.14 9.72 -13.49
C PHE A 14 -10.73 10.72 -14.57
N PRO A 15 -9.62 10.49 -15.32
CA PRO A 15 -9.20 11.41 -16.38
C PRO A 15 -10.27 11.63 -17.45
N PHE A 16 -11.24 10.72 -17.56
CA PHE A 16 -12.38 10.72 -18.47
C PHE A 16 -13.69 11.14 -17.79
N TRP A 17 -13.63 11.89 -16.67
CA TRP A 17 -14.81 12.29 -15.91
C TRP A 17 -15.85 12.99 -16.76
N LEU A 18 -15.44 13.82 -17.71
CA LEU A 18 -16.33 14.55 -18.58
C LEU A 18 -17.01 13.66 -19.63
N ASP A 19 -16.47 12.51 -19.95
CA ASP A 19 -17.05 11.53 -20.87
C ASP A 19 -18.19 10.73 -20.22
N ILE A 20 -18.26 10.73 -18.89
CA ILE A 20 -19.34 10.12 -18.13
C ILE A 20 -20.53 11.07 -18.15
N ASN A 21 -21.73 10.58 -18.51
CA ASN A 21 -22.91 11.42 -18.50
C ASN A 21 -23.29 11.92 -17.09
N GLN A 22 -24.06 13.00 -17.03
CA GLN A 22 -24.36 13.68 -15.77
C GLN A 22 -25.10 12.79 -14.76
N ASN A 23 -26.00 11.93 -15.21
CA ASN A 23 -26.75 11.02 -14.32
C ASN A 23 -25.83 9.95 -13.70
N ASP A 24 -24.89 9.43 -14.46
CA ASP A 24 -23.95 8.42 -13.98
C ASP A 24 -22.90 9.04 -13.07
N ARG A 25 -22.43 10.27 -13.36
CA ARG A 25 -21.61 11.03 -12.40
C ARG A 25 -22.34 11.24 -11.07
N ALA A 26 -23.62 11.59 -11.12
CA ALA A 26 -24.44 11.73 -9.92
C ALA A 26 -24.53 10.42 -9.13
N LYS A 27 -24.67 9.27 -9.80
CA LYS A 27 -24.66 7.95 -9.13
C LYS A 27 -23.32 7.66 -8.45
N ILE A 28 -22.18 7.93 -9.11
CA ILE A 28 -20.86 7.78 -8.50
C ILE A 28 -20.75 8.66 -7.26
N ILE A 29 -21.13 9.93 -7.35
CA ILE A 29 -21.10 10.91 -6.25
C ILE A 29 -21.94 10.42 -5.06
N LEU A 30 -23.19 10.02 -5.31
CA LEU A 30 -24.14 9.61 -4.28
C LEU A 30 -23.74 8.30 -3.58
N SER A 31 -23.08 7.40 -4.30
CA SER A 31 -22.64 6.11 -3.77
C SER A 31 -21.26 6.18 -3.08
N SER A 32 -20.50 7.24 -3.34
CA SER A 32 -19.20 7.45 -2.72
C SER A 32 -19.32 7.81 -1.25
N ARG A 33 -18.38 7.32 -0.45
CA ARG A 33 -18.36 7.56 1.00
C ARG A 33 -16.96 7.86 1.50
N ILE A 34 -16.86 8.70 2.53
CA ILE A 34 -15.63 8.98 3.24
C ILE A 34 -15.54 8.06 4.44
N LEU A 35 -14.39 7.42 4.60
CA LEU A 35 -14.08 6.55 5.73
C LEU A 35 -12.81 7.05 6.42
N SER A 36 -12.86 7.08 7.76
CA SER A 36 -11.70 7.40 8.60
C SER A 36 -11.14 6.12 9.18
N LEU A 37 -9.88 5.84 8.88
CA LEU A 37 -9.18 4.64 9.33
C LEU A 37 -8.16 5.02 10.40
N LYS A 38 -8.23 4.35 11.54
CA LYS A 38 -7.31 4.58 12.67
C LYS A 38 -5.99 3.86 12.44
N LYS A 39 -4.89 4.48 12.85
CA LYS A 39 -3.56 3.85 12.84
C LYS A 39 -3.58 2.48 13.52
N ASN A 40 -2.84 1.53 12.95
CA ASN A 40 -2.73 0.13 13.36
C ASN A 40 -3.97 -0.73 13.10
N ALA A 41 -5.06 -0.19 12.52
CA ALA A 41 -6.14 -1.02 12.04
C ALA A 41 -5.64 -1.90 10.88
N ILE A 42 -6.06 -3.17 10.87
CA ILE A 42 -5.71 -4.15 9.83
C ILE A 42 -7.01 -4.59 9.14
N PHE A 43 -6.97 -4.66 7.83
CA PHE A 43 -8.09 -5.07 6.99
C PHE A 43 -7.66 -6.27 6.15
N PHE A 44 -8.42 -7.35 6.24
CA PHE A 44 -8.24 -8.58 5.47
C PHE A 44 -9.44 -8.72 4.53
N ASN A 45 -9.20 -8.87 3.22
CA ASN A 45 -10.24 -9.18 2.21
C ASN A 45 -11.63 -8.61 2.57
N SER A 46 -11.68 -7.32 2.89
CA SER A 46 -12.86 -6.72 3.50
C SER A 46 -13.88 -6.34 2.45
N HIS A 47 -15.00 -7.05 2.36
CA HIS A 47 -16.16 -6.70 1.53
C HIS A 47 -16.63 -5.25 1.75
N ASP A 48 -16.39 -4.68 2.93
CA ASP A 48 -16.78 -3.30 3.25
C ASP A 48 -15.92 -2.25 2.51
N LEU A 49 -14.78 -2.66 1.95
CA LEU A 49 -13.81 -1.79 1.27
C LEU A 49 -13.62 -2.15 -0.20
N ASP A 50 -14.48 -3.03 -0.75
CA ASP A 50 -14.43 -3.37 -2.17
C ASP A 50 -14.76 -2.16 -3.04
N GLY A 51 -13.88 -1.86 -3.97
CA GLY A 51 -14.06 -0.76 -4.89
C GLY A 51 -12.79 0.04 -5.14
N LEU A 52 -12.96 1.27 -5.57
CA LEU A 52 -11.87 2.20 -5.80
C LEU A 52 -11.66 3.05 -4.54
N LEU A 53 -10.49 2.91 -3.94
CA LEU A 53 -10.06 3.68 -2.78
C LEU A 53 -9.14 4.82 -3.24
N PHE A 54 -9.48 6.03 -2.92
CA PHE A 54 -8.59 7.17 -3.04
C PHE A 54 -8.13 7.61 -1.67
N LEU A 55 -6.82 7.52 -1.41
CA LEU A 55 -6.23 7.89 -0.14
C LEU A 55 -6.05 9.42 -0.07
N LYS A 56 -6.99 10.12 0.56
CA LYS A 56 -6.95 11.58 0.73
C LYS A 56 -5.79 12.00 1.64
N SER A 57 -5.61 11.27 2.74
CA SER A 57 -4.54 11.51 3.69
C SER A 57 -4.17 10.22 4.43
N GLY A 58 -2.91 10.12 4.86
CA GLY A 58 -2.42 8.97 5.63
C GLY A 58 -1.42 8.11 4.87
N LYS A 59 -1.33 6.84 5.24
CA LYS A 59 -0.48 5.84 4.60
C LYS A 59 -0.98 4.44 4.91
N LEU A 60 -1.14 3.62 3.89
CA LEU A 60 -1.50 2.21 4.01
C LEU A 60 -0.35 1.34 3.51
N ARG A 61 -0.10 0.21 4.17
CA ARG A 61 0.89 -0.79 3.74
C ARG A 61 0.18 -2.09 3.42
N PHE A 62 0.28 -2.53 2.18
CA PHE A 62 -0.26 -3.78 1.69
C PHE A 62 0.74 -4.91 1.87
N PHE A 63 0.27 -6.08 2.27
CA PHE A 63 1.10 -7.25 2.51
C PHE A 63 0.32 -8.55 2.29
N LEU A 64 1.04 -9.63 1.99
CA LEU A 64 0.50 -10.99 2.08
C LEU A 64 0.65 -11.47 3.52
N SER A 65 -0.44 -12.01 4.06
CA SER A 65 -0.46 -12.67 5.37
C SER A 65 -0.33 -14.18 5.19
N HIS A 66 0.35 -14.83 6.11
CA HIS A 66 0.41 -16.28 6.21
C HIS A 66 0.17 -16.72 7.64
N LEU A 67 -0.35 -17.95 7.83
CA LEU A 67 -0.72 -18.53 9.13
C LEU A 67 0.37 -18.48 10.20
N GLU A 68 1.65 -18.38 9.82
CA GLU A 68 2.81 -18.27 10.73
C GLU A 68 3.19 -16.83 11.11
N ALA A 69 2.27 -15.88 10.99
CA ALA A 69 2.46 -14.46 11.35
C ALA A 69 3.58 -13.72 10.57
N ARG A 70 4.04 -14.25 9.42
CA ARG A 70 4.96 -13.53 8.54
C ARG A 70 4.17 -12.64 7.59
N GLU A 71 4.40 -11.35 7.69
CA GLU A 71 3.92 -10.36 6.73
C GLU A 71 4.94 -10.23 5.60
N LEU A 72 4.51 -10.48 4.37
CA LEU A 72 5.31 -10.23 3.17
C LEU A 72 4.88 -8.90 2.56
N PRO A 73 5.68 -7.82 2.69
CA PRO A 73 5.28 -6.52 2.19
C PRO A 73 5.18 -6.52 0.66
N LEU A 74 4.10 -5.96 0.15
CA LEU A 74 3.85 -5.81 -1.28
C LEU A 74 4.18 -4.39 -1.75
N TYR A 75 3.41 -3.42 -1.27
CA TYR A 75 3.58 -2.00 -1.61
C TYR A 75 2.91 -1.10 -0.58
N TYR A 76 3.16 0.20 -0.72
CA TYR A 76 2.47 1.24 0.03
C TYR A 76 1.49 1.99 -0.86
N LEU A 77 0.40 2.45 -0.25
CA LEU A 77 -0.46 3.48 -0.79
C LEU A 77 -0.21 4.75 0.00
N ASN A 78 0.16 5.82 -0.68
CA ASN A 78 0.47 7.11 -0.09
C ASN A 78 -0.63 8.14 -0.39
N ASN A 79 -0.52 9.34 0.18
CA ASN A 79 -1.46 10.42 -0.06
C ASN A 79 -1.67 10.66 -1.56
N MET A 80 -2.92 10.86 -1.96
CA MET A 80 -3.36 11.14 -3.32
C MET A 80 -3.17 9.98 -4.30
N GLU A 81 -2.85 8.79 -3.82
CA GLU A 81 -2.80 7.57 -4.64
C GLU A 81 -4.12 6.82 -4.60
N ILE A 82 -4.32 5.99 -5.63
CA ILE A 82 -5.54 5.21 -5.85
C ILE A 82 -5.23 3.75 -5.71
N GLU A 83 -6.16 3.02 -5.10
CA GLU A 83 -6.17 1.58 -4.99
C GLU A 83 -7.49 1.03 -5.52
N PHE A 84 -7.44 -0.04 -6.32
CA PHE A 84 -8.62 -0.77 -6.72
C PHE A 84 -8.64 -2.13 -6.04
N PHE A 85 -9.64 -2.32 -5.18
CA PHE A 85 -9.89 -3.56 -4.45
C PHE A 85 -11.09 -4.26 -5.12
N GLU A 86 -10.83 -5.43 -5.65
CA GLU A 86 -11.86 -6.33 -6.14
C GLU A 86 -11.88 -7.54 -5.22
N ASP A 87 -13.04 -7.93 -4.74
CA ASP A 87 -13.18 -9.13 -3.93
C ASP A 87 -12.90 -10.36 -4.80
N PHE A 88 -11.79 -11.03 -4.51
CA PHE A 88 -11.44 -12.30 -5.15
C PHE A 88 -12.14 -13.50 -4.50
N SER A 89 -13.10 -13.28 -3.63
CA SER A 89 -13.84 -14.36 -2.93
C SER A 89 -14.86 -15.10 -3.80
N ASP A 90 -14.88 -14.83 -5.11
CA ASP A 90 -15.68 -15.61 -6.03
C ASP A 90 -15.23 -17.08 -5.98
N ASN A 91 -16.15 -17.96 -5.57
CA ASN A 91 -15.98 -19.35 -5.17
C ASN A 91 -15.35 -20.29 -6.23
N SER A 92 -14.73 -19.78 -7.27
CA SER A 92 -14.20 -20.54 -8.38
C SER A 92 -12.71 -20.88 -8.31
N THR A 93 -11.94 -20.22 -7.43
CA THR A 93 -10.53 -20.53 -7.24
C THR A 93 -10.23 -20.80 -5.77
N SER A 94 -9.77 -22.01 -5.46
CA SER A 94 -9.39 -22.48 -4.13
C SER A 94 -8.12 -21.78 -3.55
N THR A 95 -7.63 -20.75 -4.19
CA THR A 95 -6.44 -20.00 -3.77
C THR A 95 -6.86 -18.64 -3.22
N ILE A 96 -7.17 -18.62 -1.93
CA ILE A 96 -7.38 -17.36 -1.22
C ILE A 96 -5.99 -16.73 -1.03
N LEU A 97 -5.70 -15.69 -1.81
CA LEU A 97 -4.57 -14.82 -1.52
C LEU A 97 -4.99 -13.93 -0.35
N ASP A 98 -4.41 -14.17 0.82
CA ASP A 98 -4.65 -13.33 2.01
C ASP A 98 -3.92 -11.99 1.88
N ILE A 99 -4.40 -11.14 0.97
CA ILE A 99 -3.94 -9.76 0.86
C ILE A 99 -4.61 -8.96 1.97
N ALA A 100 -3.79 -8.33 2.78
CA ALA A 100 -4.24 -7.45 3.83
C ALA A 100 -3.56 -6.08 3.70
N PHE A 101 -4.11 -5.07 4.35
CA PHE A 101 -3.38 -3.83 4.56
C PHE A 101 -3.49 -3.36 6.01
N ILE A 102 -2.44 -2.69 6.47
CA ILE A 102 -2.38 -2.01 7.76
C ILE A 102 -2.33 -0.50 7.56
N VAL A 103 -3.02 0.21 8.42
CA VAL A 103 -3.04 1.67 8.48
C VAL A 103 -1.81 2.16 9.23
N GLU A 104 -0.78 2.64 8.52
CA GLU A 104 0.48 3.12 9.10
C GLU A 104 0.33 4.48 9.79
N LYS A 105 -0.59 5.32 9.30
CA LYS A 105 -0.96 6.62 9.88
C LYS A 105 -2.47 6.76 9.81
N ASN A 106 -3.08 7.52 10.74
CA ASN A 106 -4.50 7.85 10.62
C ASN A 106 -4.79 8.33 9.21
N SER A 107 -5.77 7.72 8.58
CA SER A 107 -6.02 7.86 7.15
C SER A 107 -7.46 8.22 6.87
N GLU A 108 -7.68 9.03 5.84
CA GLU A 108 -8.99 9.33 5.29
C GLU A 108 -9.03 8.85 3.85
N ILE A 109 -10.01 8.02 3.52
CA ILE A 109 -10.21 7.49 2.17
C ILE A 109 -11.57 7.92 1.62
N LEU A 110 -11.61 8.20 0.32
CA LEU A 110 -12.83 8.26 -0.47
C LEU A 110 -13.00 6.91 -1.15
N LEU A 111 -14.08 6.20 -0.83
CA LEU A 111 -14.40 4.89 -1.39
C LEU A 111 -15.53 5.03 -2.41
N ILE A 112 -15.30 4.50 -3.61
CA ILE A 112 -16.32 4.28 -4.63
C ILE A 112 -16.57 2.76 -4.67
N PRO A 113 -17.78 2.29 -4.29
CA PRO A 113 -18.05 0.85 -4.19
C PRO A 113 -17.89 0.11 -5.53
N TYR A 114 -17.37 -1.13 -5.47
CA TYR A 114 -17.20 -1.99 -6.64
C TYR A 114 -18.51 -2.16 -7.43
N SER A 115 -19.63 -2.36 -6.74
CA SER A 115 -20.93 -2.52 -7.37
C SER A 115 -21.31 -1.35 -8.31
N VAL A 116 -20.89 -0.13 -7.96
CA VAL A 116 -21.10 1.05 -8.80
C VAL A 116 -20.14 1.07 -9.99
N LEU A 117 -18.87 0.75 -9.77
CA LEU A 117 -17.88 0.69 -10.84
C LEU A 117 -18.25 -0.37 -11.88
N ASN A 118 -18.70 -1.54 -11.41
CA ASN A 118 -19.10 -2.63 -12.28
C ASN A 118 -20.27 -2.28 -13.21
N LEU A 119 -21.25 -1.49 -12.73
CA LEU A 119 -22.34 -0.98 -13.58
C LEU A 119 -21.84 -0.12 -14.76
N PHE A 120 -20.64 0.47 -14.63
CA PHE A 120 -20.09 1.38 -15.64
C PHE A 120 -19.00 0.74 -16.51
N ARG A 121 -18.48 -0.43 -16.15
CA ARG A 121 -17.50 -1.17 -16.95
C ARG A 121 -18.04 -1.49 -18.34
N ASP A 122 -19.25 -2.04 -18.40
CA ASP A 122 -19.91 -2.40 -19.66
C ASP A 122 -20.35 -1.18 -20.48
N LYS A 123 -20.64 -0.08 -19.79
CA LYS A 123 -21.17 1.13 -20.42
C LYS A 123 -20.06 2.03 -20.97
N TYR A 124 -18.92 2.09 -20.30
CA TYR A 124 -17.80 2.97 -20.63
C TYR A 124 -16.52 2.16 -20.80
N SER A 125 -16.11 1.90 -22.03
CA SER A 125 -14.88 1.14 -22.31
C SER A 125 -13.61 1.77 -21.72
N VAL A 126 -13.63 3.09 -21.50
CA VAL A 126 -12.55 3.84 -20.83
C VAL A 126 -12.44 3.47 -19.35
N MET A 127 -13.57 3.14 -18.68
CA MET A 127 -13.60 2.69 -17.30
C MET A 127 -12.89 1.33 -17.16
N GLU A 128 -13.22 0.39 -18.02
CA GLU A 128 -12.58 -0.93 -18.04
C GLU A 128 -11.07 -0.81 -18.24
N LYS A 129 -10.62 -0.03 -19.21
CA LYS A 129 -9.20 0.24 -19.45
C LYS A 129 -8.52 0.87 -18.23
N PHE A 130 -9.19 1.78 -17.57
CA PHE A 130 -8.66 2.45 -16.38
C PHE A 130 -8.46 1.46 -15.22
N LEU A 131 -9.48 0.67 -14.88
CA LEU A 131 -9.41 -0.33 -13.82
C LEU A 131 -8.35 -1.41 -14.14
N HIS A 132 -8.30 -1.88 -15.39
CA HIS A 132 -7.28 -2.81 -15.84
C HIS A 132 -5.85 -2.24 -15.67
N ASN A 133 -5.63 -0.97 -16.01
CA ASN A 133 -4.33 -0.33 -15.82
C ASN A 133 -3.94 -0.24 -14.34
N LEU A 134 -4.88 0.09 -13.45
CA LEU A 134 -4.64 0.09 -12.01
C LEU A 134 -4.22 -1.30 -11.51
N THR A 135 -4.95 -2.34 -11.90
CA THR A 135 -4.63 -3.73 -11.53
C THR A 135 -3.25 -4.13 -12.04
N ARG A 136 -2.91 -3.80 -13.29
CA ARG A 136 -1.59 -4.08 -13.87
C ARG A 136 -0.46 -3.35 -13.15
N GLU A 137 -0.67 -2.10 -12.78
CA GLU A 137 0.33 -1.34 -12.02
C GLU A 137 0.63 -1.98 -10.66
N LYS A 138 -0.42 -2.41 -9.94
CA LYS A 138 -0.28 -3.11 -8.67
C LYS A 138 0.41 -4.45 -8.80
N PHE A 139 0.02 -5.23 -9.79
CA PHE A 139 0.68 -6.48 -10.08
C PHE A 139 2.19 -6.26 -10.30
N SER A 140 2.56 -5.25 -11.07
CA SER A 140 3.96 -4.88 -11.30
C SER A 140 4.67 -4.46 -10.01
N LYS A 141 4.05 -3.63 -9.18
CA LYS A 141 4.60 -3.23 -7.86
C LYS A 141 4.81 -4.44 -6.94
N SER A 142 3.85 -5.35 -6.91
CA SER A 142 3.94 -6.59 -6.12
C SER A 142 5.07 -7.49 -6.60
N LEU A 143 5.19 -7.70 -7.93
CA LEU A 143 6.29 -8.48 -8.49
C LEU A 143 7.65 -7.88 -8.20
N LEU A 144 7.81 -6.55 -8.30
CA LEU A 144 9.06 -5.86 -7.93
C LEU A 144 9.40 -6.06 -6.46
N SER A 145 8.42 -6.01 -5.57
CA SER A 145 8.64 -6.28 -4.15
C SER A 145 9.11 -7.72 -3.92
N LEU A 146 8.45 -8.70 -4.54
CA LEU A 146 8.85 -10.10 -4.47
C LEU A 146 10.24 -10.34 -5.06
N GLN A 147 10.54 -9.73 -6.20
CA GLN A 147 11.88 -9.79 -6.81
C GLN A 147 12.95 -9.26 -5.84
N ASN A 148 12.70 -8.12 -5.21
CA ASN A 148 13.61 -7.55 -4.23
C ASN A 148 13.83 -8.50 -3.04
N ILE A 149 12.75 -9.13 -2.54
CA ILE A 149 12.83 -10.06 -1.42
C ILE A 149 13.63 -11.32 -1.78
N LEU A 150 13.44 -11.84 -2.98
CA LEU A 150 14.05 -13.09 -3.42
C LEU A 150 15.49 -12.93 -3.91
N LEU A 151 15.81 -11.83 -4.58
CA LEU A 151 17.08 -11.68 -5.30
C LEU A 151 18.08 -10.74 -4.61
N ILE A 152 17.62 -9.84 -3.74
CA ILE A 152 18.51 -8.90 -3.05
C ILE A 152 18.76 -9.39 -1.62
N PRO A 153 20.03 -9.55 -1.20
CA PRO A 153 20.38 -9.93 0.16
C PRO A 153 19.73 -9.00 1.19
N LEU A 154 19.28 -9.57 2.32
CA LEU A 154 18.58 -8.78 3.34
C LEU A 154 19.45 -7.63 3.88
N LYS A 155 20.75 -7.80 3.99
CA LYS A 155 21.68 -6.76 4.42
C LYS A 155 21.57 -5.52 3.54
N ASP A 156 21.58 -5.72 2.23
CA ASP A 156 21.52 -4.63 1.24
C ASP A 156 20.13 -3.98 1.23
N ARG A 157 19.05 -4.78 1.33
CA ARG A 157 17.68 -4.25 1.48
C ARG A 157 17.53 -3.44 2.76
N LEU A 158 18.13 -3.89 3.86
CA LEU A 158 18.11 -3.19 5.14
C LEU A 158 18.81 -1.83 5.02
N LEU A 159 19.97 -1.79 4.42
CA LEU A 159 20.73 -0.56 4.23
C LEU A 159 19.98 0.43 3.32
N LYS A 160 19.46 -0.03 2.18
CA LYS A 160 18.62 0.77 1.29
C LYS A 160 17.36 1.32 1.99
N PHE A 161 16.69 0.49 2.78
CA PHE A 161 15.52 0.91 3.55
C PHE A 161 15.87 2.01 4.54
N LEU A 162 16.93 1.86 5.31
CA LEU A 162 17.36 2.87 6.28
C LEU A 162 17.73 4.19 5.59
N TYR A 163 18.41 4.15 4.47
CA TYR A 163 18.77 5.34 3.68
C TYR A 163 17.53 6.04 3.07
N SER A 164 16.53 5.28 2.62
CA SER A 164 15.30 5.82 2.05
C SER A 164 14.47 6.65 3.04
N LEU A 165 14.70 6.50 4.34
CA LEU A 165 14.03 7.30 5.38
C LEU A 165 14.56 8.74 5.43
N ASN A 166 15.68 9.05 4.77
CA ASN A 166 16.30 10.37 4.71
C ASN A 166 16.56 11.01 6.08
N LYS A 167 16.87 10.19 7.10
CA LYS A 167 17.16 10.62 8.47
C LYS A 167 18.52 10.09 8.89
N THR A 168 19.27 10.90 9.63
CA THR A 168 20.52 10.46 10.26
C THR A 168 20.23 9.59 11.49
N GLU A 169 19.20 9.92 12.29
CA GLU A 169 18.73 9.11 13.40
C GLU A 169 17.36 8.49 13.10
N ILE A 170 17.26 7.18 13.20
CA ILE A 170 16.08 6.40 12.90
C ILE A 170 15.58 5.75 14.18
N SER A 171 14.39 6.15 14.65
CA SER A 171 13.73 5.63 15.85
C SER A 171 12.71 4.55 15.50
N LEU A 172 13.15 3.48 14.84
CA LEU A 172 12.34 2.30 14.55
C LEU A 172 12.85 1.12 15.39
N THR A 173 11.93 0.32 15.89
CA THR A 173 12.24 -0.95 16.52
C THR A 173 12.70 -1.98 15.48
N HIS A 174 13.48 -2.97 15.90
CA HIS A 174 13.87 -4.08 15.01
C HIS A 174 12.65 -4.85 14.49
N GLU A 175 11.56 -4.88 15.25
CA GLU A 175 10.29 -5.48 14.84
C GLU A 175 9.64 -4.68 13.69
N GLU A 176 9.58 -3.36 13.82
CA GLU A 176 9.05 -2.49 12.75
C GLU A 176 9.88 -2.59 11.48
N ILE A 177 11.22 -2.65 11.61
CA ILE A 177 12.12 -2.86 10.47
C ILE A 177 11.86 -4.23 9.84
N ALA A 178 11.70 -5.28 10.66
CA ALA A 178 11.43 -6.64 10.20
C ALA A 178 10.13 -6.72 9.38
N LYS A 179 9.05 -6.13 9.86
CA LYS A 179 7.77 -6.05 9.14
C LYS A 179 7.89 -5.33 7.79
N ASN A 180 8.67 -4.25 7.73
CA ASN A 180 8.90 -3.52 6.49
C ASN A 180 9.72 -4.31 5.45
N LEU A 181 10.58 -5.21 5.90
CA LEU A 181 11.49 -5.98 5.05
C LEU A 181 11.07 -7.44 4.82
N GLY A 182 9.93 -7.86 5.38
CA GLY A 182 9.47 -9.26 5.28
C GLY A 182 10.44 -10.24 5.93
N SER A 183 10.93 -9.91 7.14
CA SER A 183 11.94 -10.70 7.86
C SER A 183 11.59 -10.87 9.34
N SER A 184 12.40 -11.61 10.10
CA SER A 184 12.23 -11.71 11.54
C SER A 184 13.11 -10.68 12.28
N ARG A 185 12.66 -10.30 13.49
CA ARG A 185 13.39 -9.40 14.38
C ARG A 185 14.82 -9.87 14.63
N GLU A 186 15.02 -11.17 14.83
CA GLU A 186 16.32 -11.78 15.12
C GLU A 186 17.27 -11.63 13.93
N VAL A 187 16.77 -11.84 12.72
CA VAL A 187 17.56 -11.70 11.48
C VAL A 187 17.92 -10.24 11.23
N ILE A 188 17.00 -9.30 11.45
CA ILE A 188 17.28 -7.86 11.39
C ILE A 188 18.35 -7.48 12.42
N SER A 189 18.22 -7.95 13.67
CA SER A 189 19.21 -7.67 14.73
C SER A 189 20.63 -8.14 14.35
N ARG A 190 20.74 -9.30 13.70
CA ARG A 190 22.04 -9.82 13.21
C ARG A 190 22.60 -8.96 12.09
N ASN A 191 21.77 -8.58 11.10
CA ASN A 191 22.22 -7.77 9.99
C ASN A 191 22.61 -6.33 10.42
N LEU A 192 21.89 -5.72 11.37
CA LEU A 192 22.28 -4.44 11.95
C LEU A 192 23.67 -4.50 12.62
N LYS A 193 23.98 -5.57 13.36
CA LYS A 193 25.32 -5.77 13.94
C LYS A 193 26.42 -5.95 12.88
N ILE A 194 26.11 -6.58 11.74
CA ILE A 194 27.05 -6.70 10.63
C ILE A 194 27.32 -5.31 10.05
N LEU A 195 26.28 -4.53 9.74
CA LEU A 195 26.42 -3.17 9.21
C LEU A 195 27.13 -2.22 10.18
N GLU A 196 26.96 -2.41 11.49
CA GLU A 196 27.68 -1.66 12.52
C GLU A 196 29.19 -1.98 12.49
N LYS A 197 29.56 -3.27 12.37
CA LYS A 197 30.97 -3.68 12.21
C LYS A 197 31.61 -3.16 10.93
N GLU A 198 30.82 -3.00 9.88
CA GLU A 198 31.24 -2.43 8.59
C GLU A 198 31.25 -0.89 8.59
N ASN A 199 30.95 -0.24 9.73
CA ASN A 199 30.92 1.22 9.92
C ASN A 199 29.87 1.99 9.10
N PHE A 200 28.83 1.35 8.58
CA PHE A 200 27.72 2.04 7.89
C PHE A 200 26.78 2.74 8.87
N LEU A 201 26.62 2.18 10.06
CA LEU A 201 25.69 2.69 11.07
C LEU A 201 26.18 2.35 12.49
N LYS A 202 25.51 2.96 13.49
CA LYS A 202 25.68 2.65 14.91
C LYS A 202 24.32 2.29 15.52
N VAL A 203 24.27 1.19 16.25
CA VAL A 203 23.04 0.71 16.90
C VAL A 203 23.04 1.13 18.36
N ASN A 204 22.14 2.01 18.74
CA ASN A 204 21.91 2.41 20.13
C ASN A 204 20.57 1.86 20.62
N ARG A 205 20.30 1.95 21.93
CA ARG A 205 19.02 1.55 22.51
C ARG A 205 17.87 2.31 21.84
N LYS A 206 17.02 1.61 21.05
CA LYS A 206 15.89 2.17 20.30
C LYS A 206 16.23 3.16 19.16
N LYS A 207 17.49 3.23 18.73
CA LYS A 207 17.91 4.12 17.64
C LYS A 207 18.96 3.46 16.76
N VAL A 208 18.86 3.72 15.47
CA VAL A 208 19.91 3.43 14.48
C VAL A 208 20.42 4.78 13.96
N ILE A 209 21.73 4.99 14.01
CA ILE A 209 22.39 6.21 13.56
C ILE A 209 23.17 5.87 12.30
N ILE A 210 22.88 6.54 11.20
CA ILE A 210 23.60 6.38 9.93
C ILE A 210 24.91 7.16 10.01
N LEU A 211 26.04 6.47 9.81
CA LEU A 211 27.39 7.07 9.87
C LEU A 211 27.88 7.47 8.48
N ASP A 212 27.65 6.62 7.50
CA ASP A 212 28.07 6.85 6.13
C ASP A 212 26.89 6.63 5.18
N ARG A 213 26.71 7.58 4.23
CA ARG A 213 25.74 7.46 3.15
C ARG A 213 26.42 7.07 1.85
N GLY A 214 27.54 6.32 1.94
CA GLY A 214 28.30 5.91 0.76
C GLY A 214 27.42 5.66 -0.47
N ASP A 215 27.92 5.82 -1.66
CA ASP A 215 27.21 5.60 -2.94
C ASP A 215 26.67 4.16 -3.04
N VAL A 216 25.59 3.89 -2.32
CA VAL A 216 24.83 2.65 -2.42
C VAL A 216 23.75 2.88 -3.47
N LEU A 217 24.15 2.77 -4.73
CA LEU A 217 23.28 2.63 -5.89
C LEU A 217 22.69 1.22 -5.98
#